data_693098c7b4fccd9e229a160020b830f9
#
_entry.id   693098c7b4fccd9e229a160020b830f9
#
_cell.length_a   1.000
_cell.length_b   1.000
_cell.length_c   1.000
_cell.angle_alpha   90.00
_cell.angle_beta   90.00
_cell.angle_gamma   90.00
#
_symmetry.space_group_name_H-M   'P 1'
#
loop_
_entity.id
_entity.type
_entity.pdbx_description
1 polymer ?
#
loop_
_entity_poly.entity_id
_entity_poly.type
_entity_poly.pdbx_seq_one_letter_code
_entity_poly.pdbx_strand_id
1 'polypeptide(L)'
;MTQLETFSTAGLEPRRKIEFWNDTACASFTPLVSDPVDPRNFNGRLARTKLGDIRLGEVYSDAQMVRHLRAHVARTRAPMFFLQMQLEGESINRQDGREAKLGPGDFTLCDTTRPYEMQFEHANRMFVVGVPDTLLRRHLASPESVVAIPMSGNTGLSGLLSQFLRDFWTRCRDDIDPIIVPRISRAILDLMASAYTTLPQAQSDRSSLATSHRIRIVNYIEAHLGDPDLTPMRVAEACKMTPRYLHHLFSEESETVARYILRRRLEECSRALTIASHRGRTVTAIAFDYGFNSPTHFGRVFRARYGITPREFRRQQAEI
;
A
#
# COMPACT_ATOMS: atom_id res chain seq x y z
N MET A 1 -4.62 8.49 -16.48
CA MET A 1 -5.01 9.60 -15.59
C MET A 1 -5.58 9.00 -14.32
N THR A 2 -5.07 9.38 -13.18
CA THR A 2 -5.62 8.98 -11.87
C THR A 2 -6.92 9.77 -11.67
N GLN A 3 -8.07 9.13 -11.92
CA GLN A 3 -9.36 9.80 -11.82
C GLN A 3 -9.79 9.84 -10.36
N LEU A 4 -10.15 11.01 -9.85
CA LEU A 4 -10.79 11.18 -8.55
C LEU A 4 -12.24 10.72 -8.66
N GLU A 5 -12.60 9.71 -7.87
CA GLU A 5 -13.98 9.22 -7.74
C GLU A 5 -14.59 9.76 -6.44
N THR A 6 -15.82 10.25 -6.50
CA THR A 6 -16.52 10.79 -5.34
C THR A 6 -17.87 10.11 -5.16
N PHE A 7 -18.21 9.82 -3.91
CA PHE A 7 -19.45 9.16 -3.49
C PHE A 7 -20.08 9.95 -2.36
N SER A 8 -21.40 10.00 -2.30
CA SER A 8 -22.14 10.71 -1.25
C SER A 8 -23.46 10.05 -0.97
N THR A 9 -23.84 10.00 0.30
CA THR A 9 -25.18 9.59 0.72
C THR A 9 -26.23 10.72 0.60
N ALA A 10 -25.79 11.93 0.24
CA ALA A 10 -26.71 13.08 0.05
C ALA A 10 -27.71 12.78 -1.08
N GLY A 11 -28.97 13.09 -0.84
CA GLY A 11 -30.05 12.84 -1.80
C GLY A 11 -30.57 11.40 -1.87
N LEU A 12 -29.96 10.46 -1.13
CA LEU A 12 -30.47 9.09 -1.01
C LEU A 12 -31.59 9.01 0.04
N GLU A 13 -32.54 8.11 -0.20
CA GLU A 13 -33.54 7.77 0.81
C GLU A 13 -32.88 7.18 2.07
N PRO A 14 -33.36 7.47 3.29
CA PRO A 14 -32.73 7.03 4.54
C PRO A 14 -32.46 5.52 4.59
N ARG A 15 -33.37 4.70 4.07
CA ARG A 15 -33.22 3.23 4.06
C ARG A 15 -32.07 2.74 3.17
N ARG A 16 -31.69 3.49 2.13
CA ARG A 16 -30.63 3.15 1.19
C ARG A 16 -29.26 3.69 1.56
N LYS A 17 -29.21 4.70 2.46
CA LYS A 17 -27.96 5.37 2.82
C LYS A 17 -26.92 4.41 3.38
N ILE A 18 -27.31 3.53 4.30
CA ILE A 18 -26.37 2.65 5.01
C ILE A 18 -25.89 1.52 4.12
N GLU A 19 -26.78 0.93 3.31
CA GLU A 19 -26.39 -0.08 2.34
C GLU A 19 -25.36 0.50 1.34
N PHE A 20 -25.71 1.63 0.72
CA PHE A 20 -24.82 2.33 -0.21
C PHE A 20 -23.47 2.68 0.44
N TRP A 21 -23.49 3.16 1.71
CA TRP A 21 -22.28 3.53 2.43
C TRP A 21 -21.38 2.32 2.70
N ASN A 22 -21.95 1.23 3.17
CA ASN A 22 -21.21 -0.01 3.40
C ASN A 22 -20.61 -0.57 2.10
N ASP A 23 -21.39 -0.60 1.02
CA ASP A 23 -20.90 -1.08 -0.28
C ASP A 23 -19.76 -0.19 -0.80
N THR A 24 -19.91 1.13 -0.68
CA THR A 24 -18.88 2.10 -1.09
C THR A 24 -17.61 1.96 -0.27
N ALA A 25 -17.72 1.83 1.05
CA ALA A 25 -16.58 1.65 1.94
C ALA A 25 -15.86 0.30 1.69
N CYS A 26 -16.62 -0.78 1.53
CA CYS A 26 -16.06 -2.09 1.19
C CYS A 26 -15.33 -2.09 -0.16
N ALA A 27 -15.90 -1.45 -1.18
CA ALA A 27 -15.28 -1.34 -2.50
C ALA A 27 -14.03 -0.45 -2.52
N SER A 28 -13.97 0.52 -1.61
CA SER A 28 -12.86 1.50 -1.56
C SER A 28 -11.66 0.97 -0.77
N PHE A 29 -11.92 0.27 0.31
CA PHE A 29 -10.88 -0.13 1.28
C PHE A 29 -10.75 -1.63 1.40
N THR A 30 -11.57 -2.25 2.24
CA THR A 30 -11.57 -3.68 2.55
C THR A 30 -12.98 -4.08 3.01
N PRO A 31 -13.36 -5.36 2.99
CA PRO A 31 -14.62 -5.78 3.60
C PRO A 31 -14.73 -5.27 5.04
N LEU A 32 -15.77 -4.54 5.36
CA LEU A 32 -16.03 -3.96 6.68
C LEU A 32 -17.53 -3.75 6.88
N VAL A 33 -17.94 -3.43 8.07
CA VAL A 33 -19.29 -2.94 8.37
C VAL A 33 -19.20 -1.60 9.10
N SER A 34 -20.00 -0.66 8.63
CA SER A 34 -20.24 0.64 9.23
C SER A 34 -21.59 0.63 9.93
N ASP A 35 -21.60 1.02 11.18
CA ASP A 35 -22.77 1.02 12.06
C ASP A 35 -22.98 2.45 12.61
N PRO A 36 -23.74 3.30 11.89
CA PRO A 36 -23.99 4.68 12.30
C PRO A 36 -24.83 4.78 13.56
N VAL A 37 -24.55 5.81 14.37
CA VAL A 37 -25.32 6.12 15.59
C VAL A 37 -26.75 6.54 15.24
N ASP A 38 -26.93 7.33 14.18
CA ASP A 38 -28.25 7.67 13.61
C ASP A 38 -28.34 7.23 12.15
N PRO A 39 -28.82 5.98 11.89
CA PRO A 39 -28.92 5.47 10.54
C PRO A 39 -29.87 6.25 9.61
N ARG A 40 -30.86 6.95 10.16
CA ARG A 40 -31.87 7.68 9.36
C ARG A 40 -31.34 8.99 8.81
N ASN A 41 -30.54 9.69 9.61
CA ASN A 41 -29.99 11.00 9.28
C ASN A 41 -28.53 10.95 8.89
N PHE A 42 -27.95 9.76 8.74
CA PHE A 42 -26.54 9.56 8.43
C PHE A 42 -26.13 10.26 7.13
N ASN A 43 -25.00 10.96 7.19
CA ASN A 43 -24.35 11.55 6.02
C ASN A 43 -22.92 11.04 5.94
N GLY A 44 -22.56 10.56 4.75
CA GLY A 44 -21.21 10.13 4.42
C GLY A 44 -20.78 10.64 3.06
N ARG A 45 -19.54 11.03 2.93
CA ARG A 45 -18.87 11.36 1.66
C ARG A 45 -17.53 10.68 1.61
N LEU A 46 -17.18 10.18 0.45
CA LEU A 46 -15.91 9.55 0.19
C LEU A 46 -15.37 10.04 -1.14
N ALA A 47 -14.13 10.50 -1.13
CA ALA A 47 -13.36 10.78 -2.33
C ALA A 47 -12.15 9.83 -2.37
N ARG A 48 -11.90 9.18 -3.51
CA ARG A 48 -10.77 8.25 -3.63
C ARG A 48 -10.06 8.38 -4.95
N THR A 49 -8.78 8.06 -4.94
CA THR A 49 -7.94 7.95 -6.14
C THR A 49 -6.82 6.93 -5.92
N LYS A 50 -6.05 6.65 -6.96
CA LYS A 50 -4.88 5.76 -6.87
C LYS A 50 -3.62 6.54 -7.21
N LEU A 51 -2.55 6.26 -6.49
CA LEU A 51 -1.21 6.76 -6.78
C LEU A 51 -0.28 5.54 -7.01
N GLY A 52 -0.28 5.03 -8.23
CA GLY A 52 0.33 3.73 -8.52
C GLY A 52 -0.40 2.59 -7.79
N ASP A 53 0.34 1.87 -6.92
CA ASP A 53 -0.24 0.80 -6.09
C ASP A 53 -0.85 1.31 -4.78
N ILE A 54 -0.59 2.56 -4.41
CA ILE A 54 -1.14 3.18 -3.20
C ILE A 54 -2.56 3.65 -3.48
N ARG A 55 -3.46 3.42 -2.54
CA ARG A 55 -4.83 3.95 -2.55
C ARG A 55 -4.89 5.16 -1.65
N LEU A 56 -5.50 6.23 -2.11
CA LEU A 56 -5.73 7.43 -1.34
C LEU A 56 -7.23 7.65 -1.21
N GLY A 57 -7.69 8.02 -0.03
CA GLY A 57 -9.10 8.32 0.20
C GLY A 57 -9.30 9.34 1.30
N GLU A 58 -10.26 10.24 1.10
CA GLU A 58 -10.79 11.11 2.13
C GLU A 58 -12.22 10.69 2.44
N VAL A 59 -12.49 10.49 3.72
CA VAL A 59 -13.78 10.05 4.23
C VAL A 59 -14.30 11.09 5.18
N TYR A 60 -15.48 11.62 4.91
CA TYR A 60 -16.31 12.36 5.86
C TYR A 60 -17.48 11.47 6.28
N SER A 61 -17.77 11.39 7.55
CA SER A 61 -18.97 10.71 8.04
C SER A 61 -19.46 11.30 9.36
N ASP A 62 -20.76 11.14 9.57
CA ASP A 62 -21.35 11.33 10.90
C ASP A 62 -20.87 10.23 11.85
N ALA A 63 -21.26 10.34 13.13
CA ALA A 63 -20.92 9.39 14.19
C ALA A 63 -21.25 7.96 13.81
N GLN A 64 -20.28 7.06 13.95
CA GLN A 64 -20.42 5.63 13.59
C GLN A 64 -19.38 4.76 14.27
N MET A 65 -19.65 3.45 14.28
CA MET A 65 -18.68 2.41 14.58
C MET A 65 -18.34 1.65 13.29
N VAL A 66 -17.07 1.57 12.94
CA VAL A 66 -16.60 0.77 11.80
C VAL A 66 -15.88 -0.46 12.31
N ARG A 67 -16.23 -1.64 11.80
CA ARG A 67 -15.64 -2.91 12.23
C ARG A 67 -15.18 -3.74 11.04
N HIS A 68 -13.95 -4.20 11.10
CA HIS A 68 -13.40 -5.24 10.25
C HIS A 68 -13.32 -6.53 11.08
N LEU A 69 -14.32 -7.38 10.96
CA LEU A 69 -14.49 -8.58 11.78
C LEU A 69 -13.68 -9.77 11.20
N ARG A 70 -13.52 -10.84 11.96
CA ARG A 70 -12.87 -12.09 11.50
C ARG A 70 -13.47 -12.64 10.20
N ALA A 71 -14.80 -12.54 10.03
CA ALA A 71 -15.48 -12.95 8.80
C ALA A 71 -15.07 -12.06 7.60
N HIS A 72 -14.73 -10.80 7.81
CA HIS A 72 -14.24 -9.89 6.79
C HIS A 72 -12.78 -10.20 6.41
N VAL A 73 -11.94 -10.54 7.39
CA VAL A 73 -10.54 -10.99 7.16
C VAL A 73 -10.52 -12.17 6.18
N ALA A 74 -11.38 -13.17 6.39
CA ALA A 74 -11.47 -14.34 5.52
C ALA A 74 -11.85 -14.00 4.05
N ARG A 75 -12.47 -12.85 3.82
CA ARG A 75 -12.89 -12.34 2.50
C ARG A 75 -11.90 -11.35 1.89
N THR A 76 -10.87 -10.94 2.63
CA THR A 76 -9.85 -9.99 2.19
C THR A 76 -8.94 -10.64 1.17
N ARG A 77 -9.09 -10.27 -0.12
CA ARG A 77 -8.31 -10.85 -1.23
C ARG A 77 -6.92 -10.26 -1.39
N ALA A 78 -6.76 -9.01 -0.99
CA ALA A 78 -5.51 -8.27 -1.13
C ALA A 78 -5.15 -7.65 0.23
N PRO A 79 -4.22 -8.25 0.99
CA PRO A 79 -3.74 -7.70 2.25
C PRO A 79 -3.17 -6.30 2.08
N MET A 80 -3.60 -5.38 2.93
CA MET A 80 -3.16 -3.98 2.92
C MET A 80 -2.92 -3.48 4.34
N PHE A 81 -2.08 -2.48 4.45
CA PHE A 81 -2.02 -1.61 5.61
C PHE A 81 -2.69 -0.29 5.26
N PHE A 82 -3.48 0.24 6.17
CA PHE A 82 -4.06 1.58 6.06
C PHE A 82 -3.45 2.50 7.10
N LEU A 83 -2.76 3.56 6.64
CA LEU A 83 -2.50 4.70 7.49
C LEU A 83 -3.80 5.54 7.53
N GLN A 84 -4.31 5.74 8.73
CA GLN A 84 -5.54 6.45 9.02
C GLN A 84 -5.18 7.75 9.74
N MET A 85 -5.35 8.88 9.07
CA MET A 85 -5.00 10.20 9.58
C MET A 85 -6.28 11.02 9.83
N GLN A 86 -6.45 11.49 11.05
CA GLN A 86 -7.57 12.35 11.40
C GLN A 86 -7.35 13.76 10.82
N LEU A 87 -8.32 14.25 10.04
CA LEU A 87 -8.29 15.63 9.51
C LEU A 87 -9.12 16.57 10.38
N GLU A 88 -10.34 16.12 10.76
CA GLU A 88 -11.27 16.86 11.62
C GLU A 88 -12.00 15.90 12.54
N GLY A 89 -12.32 16.36 13.75
CA GLY A 89 -12.93 15.51 14.77
C GLY A 89 -11.92 14.58 15.44
N GLU A 90 -12.40 13.54 16.09
CA GLU A 90 -11.60 12.57 16.84
C GLU A 90 -12.02 11.15 16.49
N SER A 91 -11.10 10.21 16.66
CA SER A 91 -11.38 8.78 16.51
C SER A 91 -10.63 7.93 17.52
N ILE A 92 -11.19 6.76 17.83
CA ILE A 92 -10.55 5.73 18.62
C ILE A 92 -10.39 4.49 17.73
N ASN A 93 -9.15 4.09 17.49
CA ASN A 93 -8.81 2.96 16.62
C ASN A 93 -8.25 1.82 17.49
N ARG A 94 -8.81 0.61 17.33
CA ARG A 94 -8.43 -0.56 18.14
C ARG A 94 -8.01 -1.73 17.26
N GLN A 95 -6.84 -2.29 17.54
CA GLN A 95 -6.35 -3.50 16.90
C GLN A 95 -5.33 -4.20 17.80
N ASP A 96 -5.34 -5.54 17.84
CA ASP A 96 -4.37 -6.38 18.57
C ASP A 96 -4.22 -6.00 20.06
N GLY A 97 -5.32 -5.63 20.71
CA GLY A 97 -5.33 -5.23 22.13
C GLY A 97 -4.75 -3.84 22.37
N ARG A 98 -4.43 -3.07 21.34
CA ARG A 98 -3.95 -1.68 21.44
C ARG A 98 -5.07 -0.72 21.07
N GLU A 99 -4.95 0.51 21.58
CA GLU A 99 -5.89 1.60 21.31
C GLU A 99 -5.12 2.87 20.94
N ALA A 100 -5.47 3.47 19.80
CA ALA A 100 -4.97 4.75 19.35
C ALA A 100 -6.10 5.77 19.34
N LYS A 101 -6.00 6.80 20.18
CA LYS A 101 -6.86 7.98 20.13
C LYS A 101 -6.20 9.02 19.24
N LEU A 102 -6.95 9.50 18.26
CA LEU A 102 -6.45 10.42 17.24
C LEU A 102 -7.24 11.71 17.27
N GLY A 103 -6.54 12.83 17.40
CA GLY A 103 -7.02 14.17 17.14
C GLY A 103 -6.56 14.67 15.76
N PRO A 104 -6.95 15.91 15.35
CA PRO A 104 -6.59 16.46 14.05
C PRO A 104 -5.09 16.47 13.78
N GLY A 105 -4.70 15.85 12.67
CA GLY A 105 -3.30 15.66 12.25
C GLY A 105 -2.67 14.37 12.72
N ASP A 106 -3.18 13.76 13.78
CA ASP A 106 -2.66 12.48 14.28
C ASP A 106 -3.06 11.33 13.35
N PHE A 107 -2.26 10.27 13.36
CA PHE A 107 -2.52 9.09 12.53
C PHE A 107 -2.09 7.80 13.23
N THR A 108 -2.61 6.70 12.71
CA THR A 108 -2.20 5.34 13.11
C THR A 108 -2.17 4.43 11.89
N LEU A 109 -1.57 3.25 12.05
CA LEU A 109 -1.57 2.18 11.06
C LEU A 109 -2.57 1.09 11.48
N CYS A 110 -3.28 0.49 10.54
CA CYS A 110 -4.04 -0.73 10.75
C CYS A 110 -3.73 -1.79 9.69
N ASP A 111 -3.84 -3.07 10.06
CA ASP A 111 -3.58 -4.24 9.25
C ASP A 111 -4.91 -4.92 8.87
N THR A 112 -5.19 -5.06 7.59
CA THR A 112 -6.43 -5.69 7.09
C THR A 112 -6.42 -7.22 7.18
N THR A 113 -5.32 -7.84 7.57
CA THR A 113 -5.23 -9.28 7.79
C THR A 113 -5.72 -9.70 9.18
N ARG A 114 -6.10 -8.73 10.02
CA ARG A 114 -6.57 -8.92 11.39
C ARG A 114 -7.80 -8.06 11.67
N PRO A 115 -8.66 -8.45 12.61
CA PRO A 115 -9.79 -7.63 13.01
C PRO A 115 -9.36 -6.30 13.57
N TYR A 116 -10.12 -5.24 13.28
CA TYR A 116 -9.94 -3.91 13.86
C TYR A 116 -11.27 -3.19 14.01
N GLU A 117 -11.29 -2.16 14.85
CA GLU A 117 -12.44 -1.29 15.07
C GLU A 117 -12.02 0.18 15.05
N MET A 118 -12.89 1.02 14.53
CA MET A 118 -12.78 2.48 14.57
C MET A 118 -14.07 3.07 15.10
N GLN A 119 -13.97 3.90 16.13
CA GLN A 119 -15.10 4.57 16.76
C GLN A 119 -15.02 6.07 16.50
N PHE A 120 -16.13 6.62 16.02
CA PHE A 120 -16.32 8.06 15.80
C PHE A 120 -17.55 8.50 16.58
N GLU A 121 -17.34 9.29 17.63
CA GLU A 121 -18.46 9.77 18.50
C GLU A 121 -19.20 10.94 17.89
N HIS A 122 -18.54 11.67 16.98
CA HIS A 122 -19.08 12.84 16.30
C HIS A 122 -18.77 12.77 14.81
N ALA A 123 -19.29 13.74 14.06
CA ALA A 123 -18.89 13.93 12.67
C ALA A 123 -17.38 14.12 12.56
N ASN A 124 -16.78 13.48 11.57
CA ASN A 124 -15.35 13.44 11.42
C ASN A 124 -14.93 13.50 9.94
N ARG A 125 -13.67 13.85 9.73
CA ARG A 125 -13.02 13.75 8.43
C ARG A 125 -11.66 13.06 8.59
N MET A 126 -11.44 12.01 7.82
CA MET A 126 -10.25 11.17 7.87
C MET A 126 -9.63 11.06 6.50
N PHE A 127 -8.30 11.10 6.41
CA PHE A 127 -7.55 10.74 5.23
C PHE A 127 -6.94 9.35 5.39
N VAL A 128 -7.06 8.53 4.37
CA VAL A 128 -6.61 7.14 4.39
C VAL A 128 -5.59 6.89 3.27
N VAL A 129 -4.44 6.35 3.63
CA VAL A 129 -3.41 5.89 2.69
C VAL A 129 -3.33 4.37 2.77
N GLY A 130 -3.85 3.70 1.74
CA GLY A 130 -3.82 2.25 1.64
C GLY A 130 -2.57 1.76 0.90
N VAL A 131 -1.76 0.96 1.56
CA VAL A 131 -0.51 0.41 1.03
C VAL A 131 -0.60 -1.12 0.99
N PRO A 132 -0.36 -1.78 -0.16
CA PRO A 132 -0.26 -3.23 -0.22
C PRO A 132 0.77 -3.77 0.78
N ASP A 133 0.43 -4.87 1.47
CA ASP A 133 1.30 -5.52 2.47
C ASP A 133 2.73 -5.74 1.95
N THR A 134 2.84 -6.34 0.78
CA THR A 134 4.13 -6.63 0.14
C THR A 134 4.93 -5.37 -0.20
N LEU A 135 4.27 -4.23 -0.40
CA LEU A 135 4.92 -2.96 -0.69
C LEU A 135 5.40 -2.29 0.60
N LEU A 136 4.56 -2.22 1.64
CA LEU A 136 4.95 -1.59 2.90
C LEU A 136 6.12 -2.33 3.57
N ARG A 137 6.13 -3.67 3.54
CA ARG A 137 7.20 -4.48 4.12
C ARG A 137 8.58 -4.27 3.50
N ARG A 138 8.67 -3.62 2.35
CA ARG A 138 9.97 -3.22 1.76
C ARG A 138 10.56 -1.97 2.42
N HIS A 139 9.72 -1.17 3.06
CA HIS A 139 10.10 0.09 3.71
C HIS A 139 10.07 -0.02 5.24
N LEU A 140 9.15 -0.81 5.79
CA LEU A 140 8.96 -1.05 7.22
C LEU A 140 8.95 -2.56 7.47
N ALA A 141 9.89 -3.05 8.26
CA ALA A 141 10.15 -4.48 8.39
C ALA A 141 8.98 -5.26 9.02
N SER A 142 8.44 -4.74 10.12
CA SER A 142 7.38 -5.37 10.91
C SER A 142 6.24 -4.37 11.12
N PRO A 143 5.46 -4.02 10.06
CA PRO A 143 4.40 -3.03 10.19
C PRO A 143 3.32 -3.43 11.21
N GLU A 144 3.11 -4.73 11.45
CA GLU A 144 2.20 -5.24 12.48
C GLU A 144 2.61 -4.87 13.91
N SER A 145 3.88 -4.60 14.14
CA SER A 145 4.36 -4.20 15.49
C SER A 145 3.92 -2.79 15.88
N VAL A 146 3.57 -1.96 14.90
CA VAL A 146 3.23 -0.54 15.07
C VAL A 146 1.76 -0.21 14.76
N VAL A 147 0.90 -1.23 14.55
CA VAL A 147 -0.55 -1.01 14.36
C VAL A 147 -1.20 -0.51 15.65
N ALA A 148 -2.23 0.32 15.50
CA ALA A 148 -2.98 0.95 16.59
C ALA A 148 -2.08 1.65 17.62
N ILE A 149 -0.95 2.24 17.17
CA ILE A 149 -0.12 3.15 17.96
C ILE A 149 -0.36 4.56 17.43
N PRO A 150 -0.74 5.53 18.29
CA PRO A 150 -0.98 6.88 17.85
C PRO A 150 0.33 7.59 17.52
N MET A 151 0.38 8.23 16.38
CA MET A 151 1.48 9.06 15.90
C MET A 151 1.04 10.52 15.90
N SER A 152 1.77 11.37 16.61
CA SER A 152 1.44 12.79 16.66
C SER A 152 1.67 13.47 15.30
N GLY A 153 0.64 14.17 14.81
CA GLY A 153 0.72 14.96 13.59
C GLY A 153 1.41 16.30 13.73
N ASN A 154 1.91 16.64 14.94
CA ASN A 154 2.44 17.97 15.24
C ASN A 154 3.94 17.99 15.58
N THR A 155 4.59 16.83 15.67
CA THR A 155 5.99 16.76 16.13
C THR A 155 6.83 15.82 15.27
N GLY A 156 8.11 16.15 15.13
CA GLY A 156 9.12 15.29 14.50
C GLY A 156 8.78 14.84 13.07
N LEU A 157 9.23 13.65 12.72
CA LEU A 157 9.00 13.04 11.39
C LEU A 157 7.53 12.70 11.15
N SER A 158 6.78 12.36 12.18
CA SER A 158 5.33 12.13 12.07
C SER A 158 4.58 13.40 11.72
N GLY A 159 4.97 14.56 12.28
CA GLY A 159 4.43 15.86 11.91
C GLY A 159 4.73 16.22 10.45
N LEU A 160 5.95 15.97 9.98
CA LEU A 160 6.31 16.18 8.58
C LEU A 160 5.48 15.31 7.63
N LEU A 161 5.31 14.02 7.96
CA LEU A 161 4.46 13.12 7.17
C LEU A 161 3.01 13.61 7.14
N SER A 162 2.44 13.97 8.30
CA SER A 162 1.07 14.46 8.41
C SER A 162 0.86 15.72 7.56
N GLN A 163 1.76 16.69 7.66
CA GLN A 163 1.68 17.92 6.86
C GLN A 163 1.83 17.62 5.36
N PHE A 164 2.81 16.79 4.98
CA PHE A 164 3.02 16.40 3.58
C PHE A 164 1.77 15.75 2.98
N LEU A 165 1.16 14.79 3.68
CA LEU A 165 -0.03 14.09 3.19
C LEU A 165 -1.24 15.03 3.03
N ARG A 166 -1.44 15.95 3.97
CA ARG A 166 -2.51 16.97 3.89
C ARG A 166 -2.32 17.90 2.70
N ASP A 167 -1.12 18.45 2.55
CA ASP A 167 -0.80 19.35 1.45
C ASP A 167 -0.87 18.63 0.09
N PHE A 168 -0.35 17.40 0.03
CA PHE A 168 -0.42 16.57 -1.16
C PHE A 168 -1.87 16.31 -1.57
N TRP A 169 -2.73 15.86 -0.65
CA TRP A 169 -4.13 15.61 -0.94
C TRP A 169 -4.86 16.87 -1.40
N THR A 170 -4.63 18.00 -0.75
CA THR A 170 -5.34 19.24 -1.05
C THR A 170 -4.93 19.84 -2.40
N ARG A 171 -3.64 19.70 -2.79
CA ARG A 171 -3.07 20.41 -3.94
C ARG A 171 -2.86 19.55 -5.18
N CYS A 172 -2.65 18.25 -5.01
CA CYS A 172 -2.16 17.38 -6.09
C CYS A 172 -3.11 16.25 -6.47
N ARG A 173 -4.21 16.03 -5.74
CA ARG A 173 -5.11 14.86 -5.95
C ARG A 173 -5.73 14.79 -7.35
N ASP A 174 -5.95 15.91 -8.01
CA ASP A 174 -6.69 16.01 -9.26
C ASP A 174 -5.78 16.02 -10.51
N ASP A 175 -4.50 16.38 -10.35
CA ASP A 175 -3.57 16.53 -11.47
C ASP A 175 -2.17 16.04 -11.12
N ILE A 176 -1.94 14.74 -11.31
CA ILE A 176 -0.61 14.14 -11.09
C ILE A 176 -0.14 13.55 -12.42
N ASP A 177 0.98 14.08 -12.92
CA ASP A 177 1.65 13.50 -14.08
C ASP A 177 2.02 12.03 -13.79
N PRO A 178 1.56 11.07 -14.60
CA PRO A 178 1.88 9.66 -14.45
C PRO A 178 3.39 9.36 -14.35
N ILE A 179 4.24 10.18 -14.95
CA ILE A 179 5.70 10.03 -14.93
C ILE A 179 6.26 10.19 -13.51
N ILE A 180 5.66 11.07 -12.69
CA ILE A 180 6.14 11.34 -11.32
C ILE A 180 5.50 10.45 -10.26
N VAL A 181 4.42 9.73 -10.59
CA VAL A 181 3.69 8.85 -9.66
C VAL A 181 4.62 7.89 -8.89
N PRO A 182 5.57 7.16 -9.53
CA PRO A 182 6.44 6.24 -8.79
C PRO A 182 7.34 6.96 -7.79
N ARG A 183 7.78 8.19 -8.09
CA ARG A 183 8.64 8.98 -7.20
C ARG A 183 7.87 9.49 -5.98
N ILE A 184 6.65 9.99 -6.18
CA ILE A 184 5.80 10.46 -5.09
C ILE A 184 5.36 9.29 -4.21
N SER A 185 4.95 8.15 -4.80
CA SER A 185 4.61 6.93 -4.06
C SER A 185 5.77 6.49 -3.16
N ARG A 186 6.99 6.49 -3.70
CA ARG A 186 8.18 6.17 -2.92
C ARG A 186 8.43 7.16 -1.79
N ALA A 187 8.29 8.47 -2.03
CA ALA A 187 8.48 9.50 -1.01
C ALA A 187 7.48 9.32 0.16
N ILE A 188 6.21 9.01 -0.13
CA ILE A 188 5.20 8.69 0.89
C ILE A 188 5.65 7.50 1.74
N LEU A 189 6.08 6.41 1.09
CA LEU A 189 6.50 5.19 1.79
C LEU A 189 7.76 5.39 2.62
N ASP A 190 8.74 6.13 2.12
CA ASP A 190 9.98 6.45 2.83
C ASP A 190 9.72 7.33 4.06
N LEU A 191 8.82 8.33 3.94
CA LEU A 191 8.40 9.16 5.07
C LEU A 191 7.59 8.36 6.11
N MET A 192 6.65 7.50 5.66
CA MET A 192 5.92 6.60 6.55
C MET A 192 6.88 5.70 7.34
N ALA A 193 7.78 5.01 6.65
CA ALA A 193 8.76 4.15 7.29
C ALA A 193 9.63 4.95 8.28
N SER A 194 10.09 6.13 7.89
CA SER A 194 10.91 6.99 8.76
C SER A 194 10.17 7.41 10.02
N ALA A 195 8.90 7.80 9.91
CA ALA A 195 8.08 8.18 11.04
C ALA A 195 7.91 7.00 12.03
N TYR A 196 7.51 5.84 11.54
CA TYR A 196 7.29 4.66 12.40
C TYR A 196 8.58 4.07 12.99
N THR A 197 9.72 4.23 12.32
CA THR A 197 11.01 3.74 12.85
C THR A 197 11.50 4.49 14.09
N THR A 198 10.92 5.64 14.41
CA THR A 198 11.21 6.35 15.66
C THR A 198 10.58 5.68 16.88
N LEU A 199 9.60 4.80 16.69
CA LEU A 199 8.93 4.11 17.77
C LEU A 199 9.80 3.00 18.40
N PRO A 200 9.83 2.86 19.73
CA PRO A 200 10.54 1.77 20.41
C PRO A 200 10.13 0.38 19.93
N GLN A 201 8.85 0.17 19.62
CA GLN A 201 8.30 -1.08 19.11
C GLN A 201 8.89 -1.47 17.75
N ALA A 202 9.04 -0.51 16.86
CA ALA A 202 9.71 -0.75 15.57
C ALA A 202 11.22 -0.98 15.72
N GLN A 203 11.81 -0.47 16.78
CA GLN A 203 13.23 -0.65 17.10
C GLN A 203 13.53 -2.00 17.75
N SER A 204 12.61 -2.52 18.57
CA SER A 204 12.77 -3.83 19.21
C SER A 204 12.82 -4.97 18.19
N ASP A 205 12.02 -4.88 17.13
CA ASP A 205 12.06 -5.83 16.03
C ASP A 205 13.27 -5.61 15.09
N ARG A 206 13.81 -4.38 15.05
CA ARG A 206 15.09 -4.08 14.38
C ARG A 206 16.31 -4.70 15.05
N SER A 207 16.21 -5.15 16.30
CA SER A 207 17.29 -5.86 17.00
C SER A 207 17.57 -7.24 16.40
N SER A 208 16.72 -7.78 15.54
CA SER A 208 17.12 -8.86 14.68
C SER A 208 17.96 -8.27 13.55
N LEU A 209 19.26 -8.50 13.62
CA LEU A 209 20.25 -8.21 12.56
C LEU A 209 19.75 -8.74 11.20
N ALA A 210 19.00 -9.83 11.22
CA ALA A 210 18.35 -10.48 10.10
C ALA A 210 17.36 -9.57 9.36
N THR A 211 16.49 -8.87 10.09
CA THR A 211 15.46 -8.01 9.50
C THR A 211 16.08 -6.77 8.82
N SER A 212 17.06 -6.14 9.47
CA SER A 212 17.81 -5.01 8.89
C SER A 212 18.59 -5.42 7.63
N HIS A 213 19.20 -6.59 7.65
CA HIS A 213 19.89 -7.15 6.49
C HIS A 213 18.94 -7.42 5.34
N ARG A 214 17.73 -7.93 5.64
CA ARG A 214 16.71 -8.21 4.65
C ARG A 214 16.21 -6.96 3.94
N ILE A 215 15.88 -5.89 4.67
CA ILE A 215 15.50 -4.60 4.08
C ILE A 215 16.57 -4.11 3.12
N ARG A 216 17.84 -4.18 3.54
CA ARG A 216 18.97 -3.76 2.71
C ARG A 216 19.09 -4.59 1.43
N ILE A 217 18.89 -5.92 1.52
CA ILE A 217 18.90 -6.82 0.36
C ILE A 217 17.78 -6.47 -0.61
N VAL A 218 16.54 -6.34 -0.11
CA VAL A 218 15.38 -6.02 -0.94
C VAL A 218 15.57 -4.67 -1.63
N ASN A 219 15.98 -3.64 -0.89
CA ASN A 219 16.23 -2.31 -1.45
C ASN A 219 17.31 -2.33 -2.54
N TYR A 220 18.39 -3.11 -2.33
CA TYR A 220 19.43 -3.28 -3.34
C TYR A 220 18.89 -3.95 -4.60
N ILE A 221 18.13 -5.04 -4.46
CA ILE A 221 17.53 -5.75 -5.59
C ILE A 221 16.59 -4.82 -6.37
N GLU A 222 15.69 -4.10 -5.68
CA GLU A 222 14.72 -3.20 -6.32
C GLU A 222 15.41 -2.06 -7.10
N ALA A 223 16.49 -1.51 -6.56
CA ALA A 223 17.27 -0.47 -7.22
C ALA A 223 18.03 -0.96 -8.47
N HIS A 224 18.27 -2.27 -8.58
CA HIS A 224 19.10 -2.87 -9.64
C HIS A 224 18.35 -3.89 -10.51
N LEU A 225 17.01 -3.91 -10.49
CA LEU A 225 16.20 -4.87 -11.26
C LEU A 225 16.50 -4.84 -12.77
N GLY A 226 16.84 -3.66 -13.31
CA GLY A 226 17.20 -3.46 -14.71
C GLY A 226 18.59 -3.96 -15.09
N ASP A 227 19.46 -4.28 -14.12
CA ASP A 227 20.80 -4.81 -14.39
C ASP A 227 20.71 -6.30 -14.77
N PRO A 228 21.02 -6.70 -16.03
CA PRO A 228 20.92 -8.10 -16.45
C PRO A 228 21.88 -9.03 -15.67
N ASP A 229 22.95 -8.47 -15.11
CA ASP A 229 23.95 -9.22 -14.32
C ASP A 229 23.59 -9.31 -12.83
N LEU A 230 22.43 -8.82 -12.41
CA LEU A 230 21.97 -8.95 -11.04
C LEU A 230 21.75 -10.43 -10.68
N THR A 231 22.63 -10.97 -9.87
CA THR A 231 22.62 -12.35 -9.36
C THR A 231 22.60 -12.37 -7.83
N PRO A 232 22.19 -13.48 -7.18
CA PRO A 232 22.30 -13.61 -5.72
C PRO A 232 23.72 -13.36 -5.19
N MET A 233 24.76 -13.71 -5.96
CA MET A 233 26.15 -13.49 -5.59
C MET A 233 26.45 -11.98 -5.53
N ARG A 234 26.09 -11.22 -6.57
CA ARG A 234 26.27 -9.75 -6.59
C ARG A 234 25.49 -9.06 -5.49
N VAL A 235 24.28 -9.55 -5.18
CA VAL A 235 23.49 -9.04 -4.04
C VAL A 235 24.24 -9.28 -2.72
N ALA A 236 24.77 -10.47 -2.51
CA ALA A 236 25.53 -10.79 -1.29
C ALA A 236 26.78 -9.91 -1.14
N GLU A 237 27.55 -9.73 -2.21
CA GLU A 237 28.74 -8.86 -2.26
C GLU A 237 28.38 -7.41 -1.94
N ALA A 238 27.39 -6.84 -2.61
CA ALA A 238 26.97 -5.47 -2.41
C ALA A 238 26.42 -5.23 -0.99
N CYS A 239 25.74 -6.22 -0.44
CA CYS A 239 25.23 -6.17 0.93
C CYS A 239 26.29 -6.56 1.98
N LYS A 240 27.54 -6.84 1.59
CA LYS A 240 28.64 -7.25 2.47
C LYS A 240 28.29 -8.46 3.36
N MET A 241 27.73 -9.50 2.75
CA MET A 241 27.36 -10.74 3.44
C MET A 241 27.75 -11.98 2.64
N THR A 242 27.77 -13.14 3.30
CA THR A 242 28.05 -14.40 2.59
C THR A 242 26.80 -14.86 1.82
N PRO A 243 26.97 -15.53 0.66
CA PRO A 243 25.84 -16.12 -0.07
C PRO A 243 25.00 -17.08 0.77
N ARG A 244 25.64 -17.85 1.66
CA ARG A 244 24.94 -18.75 2.59
C ARG A 244 24.02 -18.01 3.54
N TYR A 245 24.46 -16.87 4.09
CA TYR A 245 23.66 -16.04 4.98
C TYR A 245 22.51 -15.36 4.22
N LEU A 246 22.78 -14.88 3.00
CA LEU A 246 21.75 -14.34 2.11
C LEU A 246 20.63 -15.38 1.86
N HIS A 247 20.99 -16.62 1.54
CA HIS A 247 20.02 -17.70 1.33
C HIS A 247 19.27 -18.05 2.62
N HIS A 248 19.92 -18.03 3.78
CA HIS A 248 19.26 -18.26 5.07
C HIS A 248 18.19 -17.22 5.36
N LEU A 249 18.47 -15.93 5.11
CA LEU A 249 17.51 -14.85 5.31
C LEU A 249 16.25 -14.95 4.40
N PHE A 250 16.35 -15.63 3.26
CA PHE A 250 15.24 -15.87 2.35
C PHE A 250 14.57 -17.24 2.51
N SER A 251 15.19 -18.19 3.21
CA SER A 251 14.64 -19.54 3.40
C SER A 251 13.37 -19.56 4.27
N GLU A 252 13.19 -18.57 5.14
CA GLU A 252 12.01 -18.42 5.99
C GLU A 252 10.73 -18.07 5.20
N GLU A 253 10.85 -17.63 3.94
CA GLU A 253 9.70 -17.19 3.10
C GLU A 253 9.36 -18.12 1.95
N SER A 254 9.86 -19.35 1.92
CA SER A 254 9.62 -20.32 0.83
C SER A 254 10.02 -19.81 -0.58
N GLU A 255 10.72 -18.69 -0.72
CA GLU A 255 11.18 -18.12 -1.98
C GLU A 255 12.70 -17.90 -1.97
N THR A 256 13.41 -18.34 -2.99
CA THR A 256 14.86 -18.06 -3.13
C THR A 256 15.08 -16.64 -3.67
N VAL A 257 16.26 -16.03 -3.37
CA VAL A 257 16.65 -14.71 -3.90
C VAL A 257 16.52 -14.63 -5.42
N ALA A 258 16.95 -15.69 -6.13
CA ALA A 258 16.85 -15.75 -7.59
C ALA A 258 15.38 -15.73 -8.07
N ARG A 259 14.49 -16.45 -7.37
CA ARG A 259 13.05 -16.43 -7.67
C ARG A 259 12.44 -15.08 -7.35
N TYR A 260 12.85 -14.45 -6.24
CA TYR A 260 12.43 -13.09 -5.89
C TYR A 260 12.80 -12.10 -7.00
N ILE A 261 14.05 -12.07 -7.46
CA ILE A 261 14.51 -11.20 -8.56
C ILE A 261 13.67 -11.44 -9.81
N LEU A 262 13.51 -12.72 -10.22
CA LEU A 262 12.73 -13.07 -11.41
C LEU A 262 11.27 -12.63 -11.29
N ARG A 263 10.64 -12.87 -10.16
CA ARG A 263 9.26 -12.46 -9.89
C ARG A 263 9.11 -10.94 -9.99
N ARG A 264 10.00 -10.19 -9.36
CA ARG A 264 9.96 -8.73 -9.38
C ARG A 264 10.14 -8.16 -10.80
N ARG A 265 11.09 -8.69 -11.57
CA ARG A 265 11.26 -8.34 -12.98
C ARG A 265 9.99 -8.58 -13.81
N LEU A 266 9.34 -9.71 -13.61
CA LEU A 266 8.09 -10.04 -14.32
C LEU A 266 6.94 -9.10 -13.92
N GLU A 267 6.83 -8.74 -12.65
CA GLU A 267 5.83 -7.79 -12.15
C GLU A 267 6.04 -6.40 -12.75
N GLU A 268 7.26 -5.90 -12.79
CA GLU A 268 7.55 -4.60 -13.41
C GLU A 268 7.33 -4.62 -14.92
N CYS A 269 7.70 -5.70 -15.62
CA CYS A 269 7.38 -5.87 -17.03
C CYS A 269 5.87 -5.87 -17.26
N SER A 270 5.07 -6.57 -16.43
CA SER A 270 3.62 -6.61 -16.59
C SER A 270 3.01 -5.22 -16.42
N ARG A 271 3.46 -4.44 -15.44
CA ARG A 271 3.05 -3.04 -15.26
C ARG A 271 3.43 -2.17 -16.47
N ALA A 272 4.68 -2.26 -16.93
CA ALA A 272 5.14 -1.50 -18.08
C ALA A 272 4.36 -1.82 -19.36
N LEU A 273 3.89 -3.06 -19.53
CA LEU A 273 3.06 -3.48 -20.65
C LEU A 273 1.65 -2.86 -20.64
N THR A 274 1.13 -2.42 -19.48
CA THR A 274 -0.19 -1.80 -19.32
C THR A 274 -0.15 -0.26 -19.45
N ILE A 275 1.02 0.36 -19.35
CA ILE A 275 1.17 1.82 -19.36
C ILE A 275 1.01 2.36 -20.78
N ALA A 276 0.09 3.31 -20.97
CA ALA A 276 -0.23 3.89 -22.28
C ALA A 276 0.98 4.56 -22.96
N SER A 277 1.85 5.24 -22.23
CA SER A 277 3.07 5.85 -22.75
C SER A 277 4.10 4.83 -23.30
N HIS A 278 3.98 3.55 -22.94
CA HIS A 278 4.83 2.48 -23.45
C HIS A 278 4.23 1.75 -24.67
N ARG A 279 3.08 2.20 -25.21
CA ARG A 279 2.44 1.54 -26.38
C ARG A 279 3.33 1.49 -27.63
N GLY A 280 4.19 2.49 -27.83
CA GLY A 280 5.18 2.54 -28.91
C GLY A 280 6.43 1.68 -28.71
N ARG A 281 6.64 1.13 -27.51
CA ARG A 281 7.83 0.32 -27.20
C ARG A 281 7.57 -1.16 -27.49
N THR A 282 8.59 -1.85 -27.99
CA THR A 282 8.47 -3.30 -28.20
C THR A 282 8.45 -4.06 -26.87
N VAL A 283 7.79 -5.22 -26.86
CA VAL A 283 7.80 -6.15 -25.72
C VAL A 283 9.23 -6.52 -25.31
N THR A 284 10.10 -6.70 -26.29
CA THR A 284 11.53 -7.01 -26.09
C THR A 284 12.28 -5.86 -25.43
N ALA A 285 12.03 -4.62 -25.86
CA ALA A 285 12.66 -3.45 -25.24
C ALA A 285 12.26 -3.31 -23.76
N ILE A 286 11.00 -3.52 -23.44
CA ILE A 286 10.52 -3.51 -22.05
C ILE A 286 11.20 -4.62 -21.23
N ALA A 287 11.31 -5.84 -21.78
CA ALA A 287 11.99 -6.92 -21.08
C ALA A 287 13.46 -6.59 -20.78
N PHE A 288 14.17 -5.97 -21.73
CA PHE A 288 15.57 -5.57 -21.53
C PHE A 288 15.74 -4.47 -20.49
N ASP A 289 14.82 -3.51 -20.41
CA ASP A 289 14.85 -2.47 -19.37
C ASP A 289 14.77 -3.05 -17.94
N TYR A 290 14.13 -4.20 -17.80
CA TYR A 290 14.00 -4.91 -16.52
C TYR A 290 14.95 -6.12 -16.40
N GLY A 291 16.10 -6.06 -17.09
CA GLY A 291 17.22 -6.97 -16.88
C GLY A 291 17.06 -8.37 -17.47
N PHE A 292 16.12 -8.58 -18.40
CA PHE A 292 16.11 -9.80 -19.21
C PHE A 292 17.10 -9.63 -20.38
N ASN A 293 17.95 -10.60 -20.60
CA ASN A 293 18.91 -10.63 -21.70
C ASN A 293 18.48 -11.59 -22.84
N SER A 294 17.36 -12.30 -22.68
CA SER A 294 16.81 -13.23 -23.67
C SER A 294 15.31 -13.08 -23.83
N PRO A 295 14.81 -12.66 -25.01
CA PRO A 295 13.37 -12.57 -25.28
C PRO A 295 12.65 -13.92 -25.19
N THR A 296 13.34 -15.01 -25.56
CA THR A 296 12.81 -16.37 -25.49
C THR A 296 12.62 -16.80 -24.04
N HIS A 297 13.63 -16.55 -23.19
CA HIS A 297 13.54 -16.82 -21.75
C HIS A 297 12.41 -15.98 -21.11
N PHE A 298 12.37 -14.68 -21.39
CA PHE A 298 11.31 -13.80 -20.91
C PHE A 298 9.92 -14.32 -21.29
N GLY A 299 9.67 -14.62 -22.56
CA GLY A 299 8.37 -15.10 -23.03
C GLY A 299 7.92 -16.39 -22.32
N ARG A 300 8.84 -17.32 -22.10
CA ARG A 300 8.59 -18.58 -21.38
C ARG A 300 8.20 -18.37 -19.93
N VAL A 301 8.99 -17.59 -19.17
CA VAL A 301 8.73 -17.36 -17.73
C VAL A 301 7.53 -16.45 -17.49
N PHE A 302 7.27 -15.50 -18.39
CA PHE A 302 6.08 -14.66 -18.34
C PHE A 302 4.81 -15.50 -18.55
N ARG A 303 4.78 -16.36 -19.59
CA ARG A 303 3.65 -17.27 -19.84
C ARG A 303 3.44 -18.25 -18.69
N ALA A 304 4.50 -18.76 -18.10
CA ALA A 304 4.41 -19.66 -16.95
C ALA A 304 3.75 -18.96 -15.74
N ARG A 305 3.95 -17.64 -15.56
CA ARG A 305 3.39 -16.87 -14.43
C ARG A 305 1.98 -16.36 -14.70
N TYR A 306 1.71 -15.85 -15.89
CA TYR A 306 0.46 -15.15 -16.22
C TYR A 306 -0.50 -15.96 -17.11
N GLY A 307 -0.12 -17.15 -17.54
CA GLY A 307 -0.93 -18.05 -18.38
C GLY A 307 -0.96 -17.69 -19.87
N ILE A 308 -0.59 -16.46 -20.22
CA ILE A 308 -0.61 -15.92 -21.59
C ILE A 308 0.72 -15.27 -21.96
N THR A 309 0.97 -15.09 -23.25
CA THR A 309 2.21 -14.43 -23.73
C THR A 309 2.20 -12.93 -23.41
N PRO A 310 3.38 -12.28 -23.32
CA PRO A 310 3.46 -10.83 -23.08
C PRO A 310 2.72 -9.99 -24.13
N ARG A 311 2.66 -10.47 -25.40
CA ARG A 311 1.93 -9.79 -26.47
C ARG A 311 0.42 -9.88 -26.30
N GLU A 312 -0.09 -11.06 -25.93
CA GLU A 312 -1.49 -11.27 -25.61
C GLU A 312 -1.91 -10.47 -24.37
N PHE A 313 -1.06 -10.46 -23.33
CA PHE A 313 -1.27 -9.67 -22.12
C PHE A 313 -1.43 -8.18 -22.44
N ARG A 314 -0.53 -7.60 -23.27
CA ARG A 314 -0.61 -6.20 -23.71
C ARG A 314 -1.91 -5.93 -24.48
N ARG A 315 -2.31 -6.82 -25.39
CA ARG A 315 -3.51 -6.64 -26.20
C ARG A 315 -4.78 -6.61 -25.35
N GLN A 316 -4.92 -7.55 -24.42
CA GLN A 316 -6.07 -7.60 -23.50
C GLN A 316 -6.20 -6.34 -22.64
N GLN A 317 -5.09 -5.74 -22.25
CA GLN A 317 -5.08 -4.52 -21.45
C GLN A 317 -5.30 -3.24 -22.30
N ALA A 318 -5.16 -3.31 -23.60
CA ALA A 318 -5.44 -2.20 -24.50
C ALA A 318 -6.91 -2.11 -24.93
N GLU A 319 -7.68 -3.18 -24.71
CA GLU A 319 -9.11 -3.31 -25.01
C GLU A 319 -10.02 -2.94 -23.81
N ILE A 320 -9.42 -2.68 -22.63
CA ILE A 320 -10.08 -2.20 -21.41
C ILE A 320 -9.85 -0.69 -21.25
#